data_915e393d153f48d9fb67bc0406615e4a
#
_entry.id   915e393d153f48d9fb67bc0406615e4a
#
_cell.length_a   1.000
_cell.length_b   1.000
_cell.length_c   1.000
_cell.angle_alpha   90.00
_cell.angle_beta   90.00
_cell.angle_gamma   90.00
#
_symmetry.space_group_name_H-M   'P 1'
#
loop_
_entity.id
_entity.type
_entity.pdbx_description
1 polymer ?
#
loop_
_entity_poly.entity_id
_entity_poly.type
_entity_poly.pdbx_seq_one_letter_code
_entity_poly.pdbx_strand_id
1 'polypeptide(L)'
;HTYFCGSRGSFCHIRQNPGREERPMNILYFLSDCMIPLVIVLVVAYGMFKKVDVFDEFIEGAKDGFLTVYKIMPTLIGLMIGVGILRESLAMDYLAAILAPVVKLFHFPGELLPLFIVKMFSSSAATGLLLDIYKTYGTDSYLGTLSSVLMSCSETIFYTMSVYFMTAKVTKTRYTLAGALFATFVGAIASVLLVGVR
;
A
#
# COMPACT_ATOMS: atom_id res chain seq x y z
N HIS A 1 22.45 9.26 0.87
CA HIS A 1 22.52 10.68 1.26
C HIS A 1 23.90 10.98 1.84
N THR A 2 24.80 11.40 0.98
CA THR A 2 26.12 11.93 1.42
C THR A 2 26.04 13.43 1.29
N TYR A 3 25.90 14.11 2.42
CA TYR A 3 26.07 15.57 2.48
C TYR A 3 27.58 15.87 2.46
N PHE A 4 28.08 16.34 1.35
CA PHE A 4 29.41 16.92 1.28
C PHE A 4 29.25 18.45 1.35
N CYS A 5 29.50 19.01 2.52
CA CYS A 5 29.56 20.44 2.72
C CYS A 5 31.02 20.89 2.53
N GLY A 6 31.36 21.38 1.35
CA GLY A 6 32.65 21.97 1.04
C GLY A 6 32.61 23.49 1.25
N SER A 7 33.50 23.96 2.13
CA SER A 7 33.80 25.35 2.46
C SER A 7 34.25 26.14 1.24
N ARG A 8 33.43 27.07 0.80
CA ARG A 8 33.70 28.44 0.23
C ARG A 8 32.46 28.87 -0.53
N GLY A 9 31.93 30.02 -0.13
CA GLY A 9 30.75 30.71 -0.64
C GLY A 9 30.38 30.48 -2.12
N SER A 10 29.49 29.56 -2.33
CA SER A 10 28.78 29.40 -3.59
C SER A 10 27.33 29.07 -3.26
N PHE A 11 26.44 29.89 -3.79
CA PHE A 11 25.01 29.77 -3.83
C PHE A 11 24.60 28.29 -3.91
N CYS A 12 23.81 27.86 -2.97
CA CYS A 12 23.16 26.54 -2.99
C CYS A 12 22.20 26.51 -4.18
N HIS A 13 22.71 26.10 -5.34
CA HIS A 13 21.88 25.77 -6.49
C HIS A 13 21.06 24.54 -6.06
N ILE A 14 19.80 24.74 -5.72
CA ILE A 14 18.82 23.66 -5.62
C ILE A 14 18.84 23.00 -7.00
N ARG A 15 19.55 21.89 -7.09
CA ARG A 15 19.56 21.05 -8.28
C ARG A 15 18.14 20.51 -8.44
N GLN A 16 17.34 21.23 -9.21
CA GLN A 16 16.08 20.70 -9.76
C GLN A 16 16.46 19.37 -10.43
N ASN A 17 15.87 18.33 -9.93
CA ASN A 17 16.06 16.98 -10.46
C ASN A 17 15.58 16.99 -11.94
N PRO A 18 16.48 16.85 -12.95
CA PRO A 18 16.08 16.92 -14.35
C PRO A 18 15.38 15.66 -14.85
N GLY A 19 14.88 14.82 -13.95
CA GLY A 19 14.23 13.54 -14.24
C GLY A 19 12.71 13.54 -14.09
N ARG A 20 12.05 14.70 -14.04
CA ARG A 20 10.64 14.76 -14.34
C ARG A 20 10.52 14.71 -15.86
N GLU A 21 10.65 13.52 -16.44
CA GLU A 21 10.19 13.27 -17.79
C GLU A 21 8.79 13.89 -17.90
N GLU A 22 8.63 14.82 -18.82
CA GLU A 22 7.34 15.33 -19.23
C GLU A 22 6.59 14.13 -19.82
N ARG A 23 5.89 13.39 -18.94
CA ARG A 23 5.04 12.31 -19.38
C ARG A 23 4.04 12.91 -20.33
N PRO A 24 3.85 12.35 -21.53
CA PRO A 24 2.83 12.83 -22.43
C PRO A 24 1.54 12.89 -21.62
N MET A 25 0.91 14.08 -21.60
CA MET A 25 -0.34 14.32 -20.87
C MET A 25 -1.45 13.48 -21.50
N ASN A 26 -1.43 12.20 -21.21
CA ASN A 26 -2.54 11.34 -21.55
C ASN A 26 -3.72 11.77 -20.68
N ILE A 27 -4.85 12.03 -21.31
CA ILE A 27 -6.12 12.41 -20.66
C ILE A 27 -6.40 11.53 -19.45
N LEU A 28 -5.99 10.27 -19.50
CA LEU A 28 -6.14 9.30 -18.42
C LEU A 28 -5.33 9.67 -17.17
N TYR A 29 -4.08 10.13 -17.31
CA TYR A 29 -3.25 10.56 -16.17
C TYR A 29 -3.80 11.85 -15.57
N PHE A 30 -4.19 12.81 -16.41
CA PHE A 30 -4.82 14.04 -15.95
C PHE A 30 -6.12 13.77 -15.18
N LEU A 31 -6.97 12.87 -15.70
CA LEU A 31 -8.20 12.48 -15.02
C LEU A 31 -7.93 11.78 -13.68
N SER A 32 -6.91 10.91 -13.62
CA SER A 32 -6.47 10.26 -12.38
C SER A 32 -5.98 11.27 -11.34
N ASP A 33 -5.16 12.23 -11.74
CA ASP A 33 -4.62 13.27 -10.85
C ASP A 33 -5.72 14.21 -10.34
N CYS A 34 -6.75 14.44 -11.15
CA CYS A 34 -7.91 15.27 -10.77
C CYS A 34 -8.92 14.54 -9.88
N MET A 35 -8.89 13.21 -9.76
CA MET A 35 -9.89 12.45 -9.00
C MET A 35 -9.96 12.87 -7.53
N ILE A 36 -8.82 12.98 -6.84
CA ILE A 36 -8.78 13.36 -5.42
C ILE A 36 -9.28 14.78 -5.20
N PRO A 37 -8.76 15.82 -5.90
CA PRO A 37 -9.29 17.17 -5.78
C PRO A 37 -10.79 17.27 -6.11
N LEU A 38 -11.26 16.55 -7.12
CA LEU A 38 -12.66 16.54 -7.52
C LEU A 38 -13.57 15.97 -6.43
N VAL A 39 -13.17 14.86 -5.80
CA VAL A 39 -13.92 14.27 -4.68
C VAL A 39 -13.98 15.25 -3.50
N ILE A 40 -12.88 15.91 -3.16
CA ILE A 40 -12.84 16.91 -2.08
C ILE A 40 -13.81 18.05 -2.38
N VAL A 41 -13.75 18.62 -3.58
CA VAL A 41 -14.63 19.71 -4.01
C VAL A 41 -16.09 19.27 -3.97
N LEU A 42 -16.40 18.05 -4.43
CA LEU A 42 -17.75 17.51 -4.44
C LEU A 42 -18.31 17.35 -3.02
N VAL A 43 -17.51 16.82 -2.08
CA VAL A 43 -17.91 16.65 -0.66
C VAL A 43 -18.15 18.00 -0.01
N VAL A 44 -17.23 18.97 -0.18
CA VAL A 44 -17.36 20.31 0.37
C VAL A 44 -18.59 21.04 -0.21
N ALA A 45 -18.76 21.00 -1.53
CA ALA A 45 -19.92 21.61 -2.20
C ALA A 45 -21.25 20.99 -1.70
N TYR A 46 -21.29 19.67 -1.55
CA TYR A 46 -22.49 18.99 -1.05
C TYR A 46 -22.78 19.41 0.40
N GLY A 47 -21.76 19.51 1.27
CA GLY A 47 -21.90 20.01 2.65
C GLY A 47 -22.48 21.43 2.68
N MET A 48 -21.95 22.33 1.84
CA MET A 48 -22.46 23.71 1.71
C MET A 48 -23.92 23.75 1.23
N PHE A 49 -24.30 22.92 0.25
CA PHE A 49 -25.69 22.82 -0.21
C PHE A 49 -26.64 22.34 0.91
N LYS A 50 -26.16 21.47 1.78
CA LYS A 50 -26.92 20.99 2.95
C LYS A 50 -26.89 21.95 4.15
N LYS A 51 -26.22 23.12 4.02
CA LYS A 51 -26.06 24.11 5.09
C LYS A 51 -25.39 23.53 6.36
N VAL A 52 -24.51 22.57 6.16
CA VAL A 52 -23.65 22.02 7.22
C VAL A 52 -22.46 22.94 7.37
N ASP A 53 -22.02 23.19 8.61
CA ASP A 53 -20.81 23.96 8.88
C ASP A 53 -19.57 23.12 8.57
N VAL A 54 -19.13 23.19 7.31
CA VAL A 54 -18.09 22.32 6.76
C VAL A 54 -16.78 22.42 7.54
N PHE A 55 -16.48 23.60 8.10
CA PHE A 55 -15.25 23.81 8.84
C PHE A 55 -15.28 23.09 10.20
N ASP A 56 -16.39 23.18 10.93
CA ASP A 56 -16.55 22.53 12.23
C ASP A 56 -16.56 21.00 12.09
N GLU A 57 -17.27 20.49 11.09
CA GLU A 57 -17.27 19.05 10.76
C GLU A 57 -15.85 18.56 10.35
N PHE A 58 -15.10 19.38 9.61
CA PHE A 58 -13.72 19.06 9.29
C PHE A 58 -12.83 18.98 10.55
N ILE A 59 -12.98 19.93 11.49
CA ILE A 59 -12.22 19.92 12.74
C ILE A 59 -12.59 18.70 13.58
N GLU A 60 -13.86 18.35 13.67
CA GLU A 60 -14.31 17.17 14.40
C GLU A 60 -13.74 15.88 13.77
N GLY A 61 -13.85 15.74 12.44
CA GLY A 61 -13.23 14.64 11.71
C GLY A 61 -11.71 14.57 11.88
N ALA A 62 -11.03 15.72 11.93
CA ALA A 62 -9.57 15.76 12.15
C ALA A 62 -9.20 15.28 13.57
N LYS A 63 -9.99 15.64 14.60
CA LYS A 63 -9.80 15.14 15.98
C LYS A 63 -9.98 13.63 16.05
N ASP A 64 -11.03 13.11 15.43
CA ASP A 64 -11.30 11.68 15.39
C ASP A 64 -10.22 10.91 14.63
N GLY A 65 -9.74 11.48 13.53
CA GLY A 65 -8.59 10.95 12.79
C GLY A 65 -7.34 10.88 13.65
N PHE A 66 -7.03 11.92 14.38
CA PHE A 66 -5.87 11.96 15.30
C PHE A 66 -5.97 10.92 16.41
N LEU A 67 -7.15 10.78 17.03
CA LEU A 67 -7.41 9.74 18.03
C LEU A 67 -7.26 8.34 17.46
N THR A 68 -7.69 8.14 16.23
CA THR A 68 -7.55 6.87 15.52
C THR A 68 -6.07 6.53 15.29
N VAL A 69 -5.26 7.47 14.83
CA VAL A 69 -3.82 7.30 14.67
C VAL A 69 -3.16 6.95 15.99
N TYR A 70 -3.50 7.67 17.07
CA TYR A 70 -2.97 7.38 18.40
C TYR A 70 -3.30 5.96 18.88
N LYS A 71 -4.53 5.49 18.66
CA LYS A 71 -4.95 4.11 19.02
C LYS A 71 -4.25 3.03 18.19
N ILE A 72 -3.97 3.29 16.92
CA ILE A 72 -3.34 2.31 16.02
C ILE A 72 -1.82 2.29 16.18
N MET A 73 -1.21 3.40 16.60
CA MET A 73 0.25 3.54 16.71
C MET A 73 0.95 2.43 17.49
N PRO A 74 0.50 2.02 18.70
CA PRO A 74 1.15 0.94 19.45
C PRO A 74 1.11 -0.40 18.68
N THR A 75 0.02 -0.67 17.98
CA THR A 75 -0.15 -1.88 17.18
C THR A 75 0.81 -1.89 15.99
N LEU A 76 0.97 -0.75 15.30
CA LEU A 76 1.93 -0.62 14.19
C LEU A 76 3.37 -0.78 14.67
N ILE A 77 3.73 -0.17 15.80
CA ILE A 77 5.08 -0.33 16.38
C ILE A 77 5.34 -1.79 16.75
N GLY A 78 4.39 -2.45 17.41
CA GLY A 78 4.49 -3.86 17.75
C GLY A 78 4.65 -4.76 16.51
N LEU A 79 3.90 -4.47 15.45
CA LEU A 79 4.02 -5.17 14.17
C LEU A 79 5.37 -4.97 13.50
N MET A 80 5.89 -3.74 13.49
CA MET A 80 7.21 -3.45 12.92
C MET A 80 8.34 -4.21 13.66
N ILE A 81 8.25 -4.27 14.99
CA ILE A 81 9.20 -5.05 15.80
C ILE A 81 9.05 -6.54 15.50
N GLY A 82 7.82 -7.05 15.48
CA GLY A 82 7.53 -8.46 15.20
C GLY A 82 8.02 -8.89 13.80
N VAL A 83 7.82 -8.05 12.79
CA VAL A 83 8.31 -8.29 11.43
C VAL A 83 9.85 -8.26 11.39
N GLY A 84 10.49 -7.33 12.13
CA GLY A 84 11.94 -7.29 12.26
C GLY A 84 12.51 -8.60 12.85
N ILE A 85 11.92 -9.09 13.93
CA ILE A 85 12.31 -10.37 14.54
C ILE A 85 12.09 -11.54 13.57
N LEU A 86 10.97 -11.55 12.86
CA LEU A 86 10.65 -12.61 11.90
C LEU A 86 11.65 -12.62 10.73
N ARG A 87 12.11 -11.47 10.28
CA ARG A 87 13.13 -11.34 9.23
C ARG A 87 14.49 -11.89 9.71
N GLU A 88 14.91 -11.53 10.91
CA GLU A 88 16.18 -12.00 11.49
C GLU A 88 16.16 -13.50 11.83
N SER A 89 14.98 -14.09 12.02
CA SER A 89 14.84 -15.50 12.43
C SER A 89 14.95 -16.52 11.29
N LEU A 90 15.31 -16.12 10.06
CA LEU A 90 15.34 -16.96 8.86
C LEU A 90 13.96 -17.57 8.47
N ALA A 91 12.91 -17.29 9.21
CA ALA A 91 11.57 -17.81 8.90
C ALA A 91 11.07 -17.32 7.54
N MET A 92 11.46 -16.10 7.14
CA MET A 92 11.17 -15.54 5.82
C MET A 92 11.88 -16.31 4.71
N ASP A 93 13.12 -16.74 4.93
CA ASP A 93 13.90 -17.51 3.95
C ASP A 93 13.31 -18.90 3.75
N TYR A 94 12.87 -19.56 4.83
CA TYR A 94 12.13 -20.83 4.73
C TYR A 94 10.82 -20.69 3.98
N LEU A 95 10.05 -19.63 4.27
CA LEU A 95 8.80 -19.34 3.58
C LEU A 95 9.05 -19.08 2.07
N ALA A 96 10.06 -18.28 1.75
CA ALA A 96 10.47 -18.02 0.38
C ALA A 96 10.95 -19.29 -0.34
N ALA A 97 11.69 -20.17 0.35
CA ALA A 97 12.16 -21.42 -0.22
C ALA A 97 11.00 -22.39 -0.57
N ILE A 98 9.99 -22.52 0.31
CA ILE A 98 8.82 -23.36 0.06
C ILE A 98 8.02 -22.84 -1.16
N LEU A 99 7.93 -21.51 -1.33
CA LEU A 99 7.15 -20.89 -2.39
C LEU A 99 7.98 -20.58 -3.65
N ALA A 100 9.30 -20.83 -3.61
CA ALA A 100 10.22 -20.61 -4.74
C ALA A 100 9.74 -21.19 -6.08
N PRO A 101 9.15 -22.40 -6.18
CA PRO A 101 8.68 -22.93 -7.45
C PRO A 101 7.54 -22.08 -8.05
N VAL A 102 6.65 -21.55 -7.22
CA VAL A 102 5.55 -20.68 -7.66
C VAL A 102 6.07 -19.32 -8.11
N VAL A 103 7.00 -18.77 -7.35
CA VAL A 103 7.65 -17.47 -7.59
C VAL A 103 8.38 -17.46 -8.92
N LYS A 104 9.18 -18.50 -9.20
CA LYS A 104 9.94 -18.62 -10.44
C LYS A 104 9.06 -18.70 -11.68
N LEU A 105 7.88 -19.33 -11.58
CA LEU A 105 6.96 -19.48 -12.71
C LEU A 105 6.39 -18.12 -13.18
N PHE A 106 6.23 -17.16 -12.27
CA PHE A 106 5.58 -15.86 -12.53
C PHE A 106 6.53 -14.67 -12.48
N HIS A 107 7.84 -14.88 -12.38
CA HIS A 107 8.86 -13.81 -12.23
C HIS A 107 8.55 -12.84 -11.09
N PHE A 108 7.87 -13.33 -10.05
CA PHE A 108 7.49 -12.53 -8.90
C PHE A 108 8.72 -12.36 -7.96
N PRO A 109 9.03 -11.13 -7.47
CA PRO A 109 10.14 -10.93 -6.54
C PRO A 109 9.90 -11.69 -5.23
N GLY A 110 10.87 -12.54 -4.84
CA GLY A 110 10.78 -13.34 -3.62
C GLY A 110 10.62 -12.51 -2.35
N GLU A 111 11.20 -11.31 -2.34
CA GLU A 111 11.17 -10.36 -1.23
C GLU A 111 9.75 -9.86 -0.91
N LEU A 112 8.84 -9.86 -1.89
CA LEU A 112 7.45 -9.44 -1.71
C LEU A 112 6.51 -10.58 -1.36
N LEU A 113 7.00 -11.81 -1.37
CA LEU A 113 6.20 -12.99 -1.08
C LEU A 113 5.58 -12.99 0.33
N PRO A 114 6.35 -12.63 1.38
CA PRO A 114 5.79 -12.51 2.72
C PRO A 114 4.66 -11.48 2.80
N LEU A 115 4.84 -10.34 2.14
CA LEU A 115 3.80 -9.30 2.05
C LEU A 115 2.53 -9.84 1.39
N PHE A 116 2.67 -10.53 0.26
CA PHE A 116 1.55 -11.10 -0.49
C PHE A 116 0.75 -12.11 0.34
N ILE A 117 1.43 -12.99 1.06
CA ILE A 117 0.77 -14.02 1.90
C ILE A 117 0.11 -13.38 3.11
N VAL A 118 0.85 -12.57 3.87
CA VAL A 118 0.35 -11.95 5.11
C VAL A 118 -0.84 -11.07 4.83
N LYS A 119 -0.86 -10.39 3.67
CA LYS A 119 -1.98 -9.56 3.27
C LYS A 119 -3.30 -10.32 3.13
N MET A 120 -3.29 -11.57 2.72
CA MET A 120 -4.51 -12.39 2.62
C MET A 120 -5.19 -12.58 3.98
N PHE A 121 -4.42 -12.54 5.07
CA PHE A 121 -4.91 -12.75 6.45
C PHE A 121 -5.12 -11.46 7.22
N SER A 122 -4.20 -10.50 7.10
CA SER A 122 -4.17 -9.30 7.93
C SER A 122 -3.65 -8.09 7.15
N SER A 123 -4.50 -7.07 6.97
CA SER A 123 -4.08 -5.80 6.35
C SER A 123 -3.14 -5.00 7.25
N SER A 124 -3.32 -5.04 8.56
CA SER A 124 -2.43 -4.34 9.50
C SER A 124 -1.02 -4.91 9.48
N ALA A 125 -0.89 -6.25 9.50
CA ALA A 125 0.41 -6.91 9.41
C ALA A 125 1.06 -6.66 8.04
N ALA A 126 0.29 -6.67 6.96
CA ALA A 126 0.77 -6.32 5.63
C ALA A 126 1.28 -4.87 5.54
N THR A 127 0.61 -3.92 6.21
CA THR A 127 1.08 -2.53 6.32
C THR A 127 2.42 -2.44 7.04
N GLY A 128 2.62 -3.23 8.11
CA GLY A 128 3.92 -3.31 8.80
C GLY A 128 5.04 -3.80 7.88
N LEU A 129 4.79 -4.88 7.11
CA LEU A 129 5.72 -5.40 6.10
C LEU A 129 6.00 -4.39 4.98
N LEU A 130 4.98 -3.68 4.52
CA LEU A 130 5.12 -2.61 3.52
C LEU A 130 6.07 -1.51 4.01
N LEU A 131 5.89 -1.04 5.25
CA LEU A 131 6.75 -0.02 5.84
C LEU A 131 8.20 -0.50 5.99
N ASP A 132 8.41 -1.78 6.30
CA ASP A 132 9.72 -2.38 6.35
C ASP A 132 10.39 -2.45 4.96
N ILE A 133 9.64 -2.81 3.92
CA ILE A 133 10.10 -2.76 2.52
C ILE A 133 10.49 -1.34 2.13
N TYR A 134 9.68 -0.33 2.47
CA TYR A 134 10.00 1.07 2.19
C TYR A 134 11.26 1.55 2.92
N LYS A 135 11.45 1.12 4.17
CA LYS A 135 12.64 1.43 4.95
C LYS A 135 13.90 0.81 4.36
N THR A 136 13.80 -0.41 3.86
CA THR A 136 14.95 -1.20 3.38
C THR A 136 15.32 -0.84 1.94
N TYR A 137 14.34 -0.74 1.05
CA TYR A 137 14.56 -0.59 -0.39
C TYR A 137 14.22 0.80 -0.93
N GLY A 138 13.50 1.62 -0.15
CA GLY A 138 13.00 2.92 -0.59
C GLY A 138 11.65 2.83 -1.31
N THR A 139 10.87 3.92 -1.26
CA THR A 139 9.53 4.01 -1.87
C THR A 139 9.57 4.02 -3.39
N ASP A 140 10.60 4.67 -3.97
CA ASP A 140 10.76 4.86 -5.42
C ASP A 140 11.47 3.69 -6.11
N SER A 141 11.89 2.68 -5.33
CA SER A 141 12.48 1.47 -5.88
C SER A 141 11.44 0.61 -6.59
N TYR A 142 11.88 -0.29 -7.45
CA TYR A 142 11.01 -1.28 -8.09
C TYR A 142 10.18 -2.06 -7.05
N LEU A 143 10.82 -2.54 -5.98
CA LEU A 143 10.16 -3.28 -4.90
C LEU A 143 9.18 -2.40 -4.11
N GLY A 144 9.54 -1.13 -3.83
CA GLY A 144 8.66 -0.18 -3.16
C GLY A 144 7.42 0.14 -3.99
N THR A 145 7.60 0.44 -5.28
CA THR A 145 6.48 0.70 -6.20
C THR A 145 5.60 -0.54 -6.38
N LEU A 146 6.20 -1.71 -6.60
CA LEU A 146 5.46 -2.95 -6.77
C LEU A 146 4.68 -3.34 -5.51
N SER A 147 5.26 -3.15 -4.32
CA SER A 147 4.56 -3.40 -3.06
C SER A 147 3.37 -2.47 -2.86
N SER A 148 3.48 -1.20 -3.26
CA SER A 148 2.37 -0.23 -3.23
C SER A 148 1.22 -0.66 -4.13
N VAL A 149 1.53 -1.02 -5.38
CA VAL A 149 0.54 -1.50 -6.35
C VAL A 149 -0.11 -2.79 -5.85
N LEU A 150 0.68 -3.73 -5.33
CA LEU A 150 0.19 -4.98 -4.78
C LEU A 150 -0.76 -4.74 -3.60
N MET A 151 -0.45 -3.77 -2.73
CA MET A 151 -1.30 -3.38 -1.61
C MET A 151 -2.64 -2.77 -2.07
N SER A 152 -2.69 -2.10 -3.19
CA SER A 152 -3.93 -1.51 -3.72
C SER A 152 -4.77 -2.50 -4.54
N CYS A 153 -4.16 -3.50 -5.18
CA CYS A 153 -4.86 -4.43 -6.09
C CYS A 153 -5.56 -5.60 -5.41
N SER A 154 -5.32 -5.84 -4.12
CA SER A 154 -5.89 -6.99 -3.42
C SER A 154 -6.40 -6.61 -2.03
N GLU A 155 -7.35 -7.39 -1.52
CA GLU A 155 -7.95 -7.24 -0.19
C GLU A 155 -7.62 -8.42 0.72
N THR A 156 -7.88 -8.26 2.03
CA THR A 156 -7.73 -9.33 3.02
C THR A 156 -8.85 -10.36 2.86
N ILE A 157 -8.59 -11.42 2.11
CA ILE A 157 -9.60 -12.40 1.71
C ILE A 157 -10.28 -13.04 2.93
N PHE A 158 -9.49 -13.58 3.87
CA PHE A 158 -10.04 -14.33 5.00
C PHE A 158 -10.82 -13.44 5.96
N TYR A 159 -10.33 -12.24 6.26
CA TYR A 159 -11.04 -11.28 7.11
C TYR A 159 -12.35 -10.85 6.46
N THR A 160 -12.30 -10.41 5.21
CA THR A 160 -13.46 -9.91 4.48
C THR A 160 -14.53 -10.99 4.36
N MET A 161 -14.15 -12.22 3.97
CA MET A 161 -15.08 -13.34 3.91
C MET A 161 -15.72 -13.65 5.27
N SER A 162 -14.94 -13.64 6.34
CA SER A 162 -15.45 -13.91 7.69
C SER A 162 -16.51 -12.89 8.12
N VAL A 163 -16.23 -11.59 7.91
CA VAL A 163 -17.16 -10.51 8.26
C VAL A 163 -18.44 -10.59 7.42
N TYR A 164 -18.30 -10.72 6.10
CA TYR A 164 -19.48 -10.76 5.22
C TYR A 164 -20.34 -12.00 5.45
N PHE A 165 -19.74 -13.18 5.59
CA PHE A 165 -20.51 -14.40 5.79
C PHE A 165 -21.18 -14.47 7.16
N MET A 166 -20.51 -13.95 8.21
CA MET A 166 -21.16 -13.82 9.53
C MET A 166 -22.36 -12.87 9.47
N THR A 167 -22.18 -11.71 8.85
CA THR A 167 -23.25 -10.69 8.74
C THR A 167 -24.43 -11.19 7.88
N ALA A 168 -24.13 -11.85 6.77
CA ALA A 168 -25.15 -12.39 5.86
C ALA A 168 -25.70 -13.76 6.33
N LYS A 169 -25.20 -14.32 7.45
CA LYS A 169 -25.56 -15.66 7.97
C LYS A 169 -25.39 -16.77 6.93
N VAL A 170 -24.41 -16.65 6.04
CA VAL A 170 -24.08 -17.63 5.01
C VAL A 170 -23.12 -18.65 5.58
N THR A 171 -23.48 -19.92 5.55
CA THR A 171 -22.66 -21.02 6.10
C THR A 171 -21.83 -21.76 5.04
N LYS A 172 -22.18 -21.62 3.76
CA LYS A 172 -21.49 -22.31 2.66
C LYS A 172 -20.76 -21.31 1.76
N THR A 173 -19.45 -21.34 1.80
CA THR A 173 -18.58 -20.43 1.01
C THR A 173 -18.53 -20.80 -0.48
N ARG A 174 -18.90 -22.03 -0.85
CA ARG A 174 -18.85 -22.57 -2.22
C ARG A 174 -17.54 -22.20 -2.93
N TYR A 175 -17.63 -21.52 -4.07
CA TYR A 175 -16.47 -21.12 -4.88
C TYR A 175 -15.91 -19.74 -4.53
N THR A 176 -16.44 -19.04 -3.51
CA THR A 176 -16.03 -17.67 -3.18
C THR A 176 -14.55 -17.60 -2.80
N LEU A 177 -14.08 -18.53 -1.97
CA LEU A 177 -12.67 -18.58 -1.58
C LEU A 177 -11.77 -18.84 -2.80
N ALA A 178 -12.13 -19.81 -3.63
CA ALA A 178 -11.33 -20.11 -4.84
C ALA A 178 -11.32 -18.93 -5.82
N GLY A 179 -12.46 -18.27 -6.00
CA GLY A 179 -12.55 -17.08 -6.86
C GLY A 179 -11.75 -15.90 -6.30
N ALA A 180 -11.79 -15.65 -5.00
CA ALA A 180 -11.02 -14.60 -4.35
C ALA A 180 -9.50 -14.84 -4.44
N LEU A 181 -9.05 -16.08 -4.21
CA LEU A 181 -7.65 -16.47 -4.37
C LEU A 181 -7.19 -16.30 -5.82
N PHE A 182 -8.00 -16.75 -6.78
CA PHE A 182 -7.70 -16.60 -8.20
C PHE A 182 -7.61 -15.12 -8.60
N ALA A 183 -8.57 -14.29 -8.18
CA ALA A 183 -8.56 -12.86 -8.45
C ALA A 183 -7.33 -12.16 -7.86
N THR A 184 -6.96 -12.49 -6.62
CA THR A 184 -5.76 -11.94 -5.96
C THR A 184 -4.48 -12.35 -6.69
N PHE A 185 -4.43 -13.59 -7.16
CA PHE A 185 -3.28 -14.09 -7.91
C PHE A 185 -3.14 -13.41 -9.29
N VAL A 186 -4.25 -13.25 -10.01
CA VAL A 186 -4.28 -12.49 -11.27
C VAL A 186 -3.88 -11.04 -11.04
N GLY A 187 -4.36 -10.41 -9.96
CA GLY A 187 -3.98 -9.06 -9.55
C GLY A 187 -2.49 -8.92 -9.27
N ALA A 188 -1.88 -9.92 -8.62
CA ALA A 188 -0.44 -9.94 -8.37
C ALA A 188 0.37 -10.01 -9.68
N ILE A 189 -0.02 -10.87 -10.62
CA ILE A 189 0.62 -10.98 -11.94
C ILE A 189 0.47 -9.66 -12.71
N ALA A 190 -0.72 -9.08 -12.73
CA ALA A 190 -0.97 -7.80 -13.38
C ALA A 190 -0.12 -6.67 -12.78
N SER A 191 0.07 -6.67 -11.44
CA SER A 191 0.93 -5.70 -10.75
C SER A 191 2.39 -5.81 -11.20
N VAL A 192 2.91 -7.03 -11.32
CA VAL A 192 4.29 -7.27 -11.82
C VAL A 192 4.43 -6.79 -13.26
N LEU A 193 3.47 -7.08 -14.11
CA LEU A 193 3.50 -6.65 -15.52
C LEU A 193 3.43 -5.12 -15.65
N LEU A 194 2.56 -4.47 -14.89
CA LEU A 194 2.39 -3.01 -14.93
C LEU A 194 3.63 -2.25 -14.42
N VAL A 195 4.26 -2.75 -13.37
CA VAL A 195 5.47 -2.11 -12.81
C VAL A 195 6.72 -2.51 -13.56
N GLY A 196 6.76 -3.73 -14.13
CA GLY A 196 7.89 -4.23 -14.91
C GLY A 196 8.04 -3.62 -16.31
N VAL A 197 6.97 -3.03 -16.85
CA VAL A 197 6.99 -2.30 -18.14
C VAL A 197 7.54 -0.87 -17.99
N ARG A 198 7.82 -0.43 -16.77
CA ARG A 198 8.33 0.89 -16.45
C ARG A 198 9.83 0.87 -16.24
#